data_ac0e3024fdb431d924b1834bc43ba1f0
#
_entry.id   ac0e3024fdb431d924b1834bc43ba1f0
#
_cell.length_a   1.000
_cell.length_b   1.000
_cell.length_c   1.000
_cell.angle_alpha   90.00
_cell.angle_beta   90.00
_cell.angle_gamma   90.00
#
_symmetry.space_group_name_H-M   'P 1'
#
loop_
_entity.id
_entity.type
_entity.pdbx_description
1 polymer ?
#
loop_
_entity_poly.entity_id
_entity_poly.type
_entity_poly.pdbx_seq_one_letter_code
_entity_poly.pdbx_strand_id
1 'polypeptide(L)'
;MSEENENHLNFNYESSPILNDNKSKYIHFPYSCKDNNINNNQNYIISKTKQILTKNKENYYRENIPSQTTPLKIMNNSSGEIIPNPSIYSRPYNQDEYEENQFNEFLKDLMLAEGQIEKMKIQLVQCKDFNIEDCFRIFEREQKNDKLYPEDIKTGLQLLGVFISDFEVKLFFNRFDLLKKGYLNFSNIFDIFIPFTSQYRSMSEKKEPNSCCNCRCPDVFCNDTISLLKNLLDTIIKYENKFNFMRRGFTTLNLKLKKIFGKIDLGKNGFFSNDDLTIYMNKNRIFTDKKELDLLFIRLDKNRNGKIDFKEIYDETHPIYF
;
A
#
# COMPACT_ATOMS: atom_id res chain seq x y z
N MET A 1 -37.41 8.50 31.52
CA MET A 1 -37.68 7.60 30.39
C MET A 1 -37.29 8.42 29.15
N SER A 2 -36.05 8.31 28.73
CA SER A 2 -35.48 8.92 27.52
C SER A 2 -34.91 7.79 26.70
N GLU A 3 -35.57 7.54 25.59
CA GLU A 3 -35.17 6.51 24.59
C GLU A 3 -33.89 6.96 23.89
N GLU A 4 -32.82 6.26 24.11
CA GLU A 4 -31.61 6.35 23.32
C GLU A 4 -31.82 5.61 22.00
N ASN A 5 -31.92 6.35 20.90
CA ASN A 5 -31.93 5.82 19.55
C ASN A 5 -30.53 5.31 19.20
N GLU A 6 -30.29 4.03 19.33
CA GLU A 6 -29.16 3.35 18.71
C GLU A 6 -29.36 3.32 17.17
N ASN A 7 -28.71 4.24 16.47
CA ASN A 7 -28.57 4.16 15.04
C ASN A 7 -27.60 3.03 14.68
N HIS A 8 -28.13 1.82 14.50
CA HIS A 8 -27.45 0.75 13.81
C HIS A 8 -27.27 1.16 12.35
N LEU A 9 -26.07 1.62 12.03
CA LEU A 9 -25.62 1.75 10.64
C LEU A 9 -25.46 0.32 10.07
N ASN A 10 -26.53 -0.20 9.49
CA ASN A 10 -26.45 -1.34 8.61
C ASN A 10 -25.60 -0.95 7.40
N PHE A 11 -24.35 -1.43 7.36
CA PHE A 11 -23.58 -1.45 6.14
C PHE A 11 -24.20 -2.47 5.19
N ASN A 12 -25.15 -2.03 4.41
CA ASN A 12 -25.49 -2.77 3.20
C ASN A 12 -24.24 -2.68 2.31
N TYR A 13 -23.54 -3.80 2.19
CA TYR A 13 -22.62 -4.04 1.09
C TYR A 13 -23.48 -4.13 -0.16
N GLU A 14 -23.82 -3.00 -0.75
CA GLU A 14 -24.19 -3.01 -2.16
C GLU A 14 -22.95 -3.50 -2.89
N SER A 15 -23.01 -4.76 -3.31
CA SER A 15 -22.09 -5.33 -4.27
C SER A 15 -21.97 -4.32 -5.39
N SER A 16 -20.79 -3.73 -5.55
CA SER A 16 -20.48 -2.89 -6.70
C SER A 16 -20.98 -3.63 -7.93
N PRO A 17 -21.78 -3.02 -8.80
CA PRO A 17 -22.28 -3.71 -9.97
C PRO A 17 -21.06 -4.27 -10.70
N ILE A 18 -21.08 -5.57 -10.95
CA ILE A 18 -20.19 -6.21 -11.92
C ILE A 18 -20.46 -5.44 -13.20
N LEU A 19 -19.56 -4.52 -13.54
CA LEU A 19 -19.58 -3.82 -14.81
C LEU A 19 -19.45 -4.89 -15.88
N ASN A 20 -20.59 -5.27 -16.45
CA ASN A 20 -20.62 -6.03 -17.67
C ASN A 20 -19.77 -5.30 -18.71
N ASP A 21 -18.76 -5.97 -19.23
CA ASP A 21 -17.74 -5.50 -20.17
C ASP A 21 -18.28 -5.07 -21.56
N ASN A 22 -19.52 -4.65 -21.66
CA ASN A 22 -20.11 -4.24 -22.93
C ASN A 22 -20.99 -3.01 -22.72
N LYS A 23 -20.37 -1.84 -22.68
CA LYS A 23 -20.86 -0.53 -23.17
C LYS A 23 -20.15 0.64 -22.47
N SER A 24 -18.87 0.83 -22.75
CA SER A 24 -18.23 2.12 -22.57
C SER A 24 -18.79 3.08 -23.64
N LYS A 25 -19.69 3.97 -23.23
CA LYS A 25 -20.06 5.13 -24.05
C LYS A 25 -18.95 6.16 -23.91
N TYR A 26 -17.94 6.09 -24.77
CA TYR A 26 -17.01 7.18 -24.98
C TYR A 26 -17.74 8.36 -25.61
N ILE A 27 -17.80 9.46 -24.89
CA ILE A 27 -18.19 10.75 -25.45
C ILE A 27 -17.02 11.19 -26.32
N HIS A 28 -17.19 11.12 -27.63
CA HIS A 28 -16.29 11.67 -28.63
C HIS A 28 -16.31 13.21 -28.51
N PHE A 29 -15.23 13.81 -28.01
CA PHE A 29 -15.01 15.25 -28.12
C PHE A 29 -14.19 15.54 -29.38
N PRO A 30 -14.71 16.38 -30.30
CA PRO A 30 -14.01 16.73 -31.51
C PRO A 30 -13.18 18.02 -31.34
N TYR A 31 -11.95 17.90 -30.85
CA TYR A 31 -10.98 19.00 -31.04
C TYR A 31 -9.57 18.43 -31.28
N SER A 32 -9.11 18.61 -32.54
CA SER A 32 -7.73 18.36 -32.94
C SER A 32 -6.85 19.51 -32.44
N CYS A 33 -5.99 19.26 -31.49
CA CYS A 33 -4.83 20.14 -31.23
C CYS A 33 -3.80 19.90 -32.33
N LYS A 34 -3.45 20.98 -33.06
CA LYS A 34 -2.41 20.93 -34.10
C LYS A 34 -1.05 20.71 -33.43
N ASP A 35 -0.48 19.56 -33.70
CA ASP A 35 0.88 19.19 -33.33
C ASP A 35 1.91 20.05 -34.05
N ASN A 36 2.48 21.06 -33.39
CA ASN A 36 3.72 21.70 -33.83
C ASN A 36 4.46 22.25 -32.59
N ASN A 37 5.14 21.37 -31.86
CA ASN A 37 6.31 21.66 -31.00
C ASN A 37 6.73 20.52 -30.05
N ILE A 38 6.30 19.30 -30.29
CA ILE A 38 6.47 18.19 -29.32
C ILE A 38 7.93 17.69 -29.27
N ASN A 39 8.65 17.72 -30.39
CA ASN A 39 10.00 17.12 -30.46
C ASN A 39 11.09 17.87 -29.69
N ASN A 40 11.00 19.18 -29.55
CA ASN A 40 12.02 19.96 -28.86
C ASN A 40 11.89 19.95 -27.34
N ASN A 41 10.66 19.87 -26.84
CA ASN A 41 10.40 19.77 -25.40
C ASN A 41 10.70 18.37 -24.84
N GLN A 42 10.42 17.31 -25.58
CA GLN A 42 10.74 15.95 -25.14
C GLN A 42 12.25 15.73 -24.96
N ASN A 43 13.08 16.21 -25.89
CA ASN A 43 14.52 16.10 -25.75
C ASN A 43 15.10 16.94 -24.61
N TYR A 44 14.51 18.10 -24.31
CA TYR A 44 14.89 18.95 -23.20
C TYR A 44 14.49 18.30 -21.85
N ILE A 45 13.29 17.75 -21.74
CA ILE A 45 12.82 17.04 -20.55
C ILE A 45 13.65 15.78 -20.32
N ILE A 46 13.92 14.98 -21.35
CA ILE A 46 14.75 13.77 -21.26
C ILE A 46 16.18 14.12 -20.83
N SER A 47 16.78 15.20 -21.33
CA SER A 47 18.13 15.61 -20.94
C SER A 47 18.19 16.12 -19.51
N LYS A 48 17.20 16.91 -19.07
CA LYS A 48 17.09 17.42 -17.70
C LYS A 48 16.79 16.30 -16.69
N THR A 49 15.93 15.36 -17.07
CA THR A 49 15.60 14.18 -16.26
C THR A 49 16.83 13.27 -16.10
N LYS A 50 17.63 13.07 -17.16
CA LYS A 50 18.90 12.32 -17.06
C LYS A 50 19.90 12.97 -16.12
N GLN A 51 20.04 14.32 -16.13
CA GLN A 51 20.94 15.03 -15.21
C GLN A 51 20.48 14.96 -13.75
N ILE A 52 19.18 15.03 -13.50
CA ILE A 52 18.59 14.87 -12.16
C ILE A 52 18.74 13.42 -11.70
N LEU A 53 18.55 12.43 -12.58
CA LEU A 53 18.72 11.02 -12.31
C LEU A 53 20.13 10.66 -11.82
N THR A 54 21.17 11.26 -12.43
CA THR A 54 22.55 10.98 -12.04
C THR A 54 22.85 11.52 -10.64
N LYS A 55 22.41 12.75 -10.33
CA LYS A 55 22.63 13.38 -9.00
C LYS A 55 21.84 12.73 -7.89
N ASN A 56 20.57 12.34 -8.13
CA ASN A 56 19.72 11.75 -7.10
C ASN A 56 20.08 10.28 -6.85
N LYS A 57 20.56 9.55 -7.85
CA LYS A 57 21.04 8.18 -7.71
C LYS A 57 22.26 8.10 -6.77
N GLU A 58 23.18 9.04 -6.89
CA GLU A 58 24.36 9.11 -6.00
C GLU A 58 23.98 9.47 -4.57
N ASN A 59 23.00 10.36 -4.36
CA ASN A 59 22.53 10.73 -3.03
C ASN A 59 21.69 9.60 -2.37
N TYR A 60 20.83 8.92 -3.13
CA TYR A 60 20.01 7.83 -2.62
C TYR A 60 20.86 6.64 -2.11
N TYR A 61 21.95 6.30 -2.83
CA TYR A 61 22.86 5.24 -2.40
C TYR A 61 23.74 5.66 -1.20
N ARG A 62 23.98 6.95 -0.99
CA ARG A 62 24.72 7.44 0.19
C ARG A 62 23.91 7.39 1.47
N GLU A 63 22.61 7.63 1.42
CA GLU A 63 21.74 7.70 2.59
C GLU A 63 21.18 6.34 3.03
N ASN A 64 21.14 5.34 2.16
CA ASN A 64 20.48 4.06 2.42
C ASN A 64 21.40 2.84 2.51
N ILE A 65 22.72 3.02 2.56
CA ILE A 65 23.64 1.93 2.89
C ILE A 65 23.81 1.91 4.42
N PRO A 66 23.36 0.84 5.12
CA PRO A 66 23.67 0.69 6.54
C PRO A 66 25.21 0.66 6.68
N SER A 67 25.76 1.57 7.45
CA SER A 67 27.18 1.53 7.83
C SER A 67 27.49 0.14 8.40
N GLN A 68 28.47 -0.51 7.83
CA GLN A 68 28.94 -1.84 8.22
C GLN A 68 29.10 -1.89 9.73
N THR A 69 28.43 -2.85 10.33
CA THR A 69 28.59 -3.19 11.74
C THR A 69 30.07 -3.47 12.03
N THR A 70 30.67 -2.65 12.87
CA THR A 70 31.98 -2.91 13.46
C THR A 70 31.97 -4.26 14.18
N PRO A 71 32.99 -5.11 14.00
CA PRO A 71 33.09 -6.38 14.73
C PRO A 71 33.14 -6.12 16.21
N LEU A 72 32.31 -6.78 17.01
CA LEU A 72 32.38 -6.80 18.46
C LEU A 72 33.75 -7.32 18.88
N LYS A 73 34.58 -6.45 19.45
CA LYS A 73 35.81 -6.84 20.14
C LYS A 73 35.41 -7.70 21.34
N ILE A 74 35.78 -8.97 21.29
CA ILE A 74 35.75 -9.85 22.46
C ILE A 74 36.85 -9.35 23.40
N MET A 75 36.47 -8.69 24.49
CA MET A 75 37.40 -8.41 25.61
C MET A 75 37.43 -9.62 26.52
N ASN A 76 38.55 -10.32 26.53
CA ASN A 76 38.88 -11.28 27.57
C ASN A 76 39.22 -10.51 28.85
N ASN A 77 38.34 -10.50 29.82
CA ASN A 77 38.69 -10.07 31.18
C ASN A 77 39.07 -11.28 32.02
N SER A 78 40.36 -11.36 32.32
CA SER A 78 40.91 -12.22 33.35
C SER A 78 40.75 -11.53 34.71
N SER A 79 39.65 -11.76 35.40
CA SER A 79 39.50 -11.55 36.84
C SER A 79 38.37 -12.45 37.34
N GLY A 80 38.74 -13.35 38.25
CA GLY A 80 37.83 -14.36 38.80
C GLY A 80 36.79 -13.75 39.74
N GLU A 81 35.71 -13.31 39.20
CA GLU A 81 34.48 -12.99 39.92
C GLU A 81 33.44 -14.07 39.72
N ILE A 82 32.87 -14.51 40.82
CA ILE A 82 31.82 -15.51 40.91
C ILE A 82 30.61 -14.98 40.13
N ILE A 83 30.42 -15.53 38.93
CA ILE A 83 29.22 -15.24 38.14
C ILE A 83 28.04 -15.87 38.86
N PRO A 84 27.02 -15.08 39.30
CA PRO A 84 25.78 -15.67 39.84
C PRO A 84 25.17 -16.55 38.77
N ASN A 85 24.86 -17.79 39.16
CA ASN A 85 24.23 -18.80 38.31
C ASN A 85 23.03 -18.22 37.57
N PRO A 86 22.96 -18.20 36.20
CA PRO A 86 21.87 -17.63 35.43
C PRO A 86 20.61 -18.51 35.42
N SER A 87 20.48 -19.45 36.36
CA SER A 87 19.37 -20.39 36.42
C SER A 87 18.09 -19.88 37.09
N ILE A 88 17.98 -18.60 37.41
CA ILE A 88 16.78 -18.02 38.04
C ILE A 88 16.16 -17.02 37.07
N TYR A 89 15.13 -17.39 36.35
CA TYR A 89 14.28 -16.59 35.47
C TYR A 89 14.46 -16.73 33.94
N SER A 90 14.83 -17.86 33.41
CA SER A 90 14.44 -18.15 32.03
C SER A 90 13.10 -18.90 32.06
N ARG A 91 11.96 -18.18 31.88
CA ARG A 91 10.75 -18.85 31.39
C ARG A 91 11.18 -19.65 30.15
N PRO A 92 10.79 -20.93 30.03
CA PRO A 92 11.12 -21.68 28.84
C PRO A 92 10.63 -20.86 27.62
N TYR A 93 11.56 -20.58 26.70
CA TYR A 93 11.27 -19.82 25.50
C TYR A 93 10.14 -20.53 24.72
N ASN A 94 8.95 -19.94 24.74
CA ASN A 94 7.80 -20.48 24.05
C ASN A 94 7.86 -19.99 22.58
N GLN A 95 8.36 -20.84 21.70
CA GLN A 95 8.48 -20.54 20.27
C GLN A 95 7.15 -20.12 19.66
N ASP A 96 6.03 -20.76 20.04
CA ASP A 96 4.72 -20.42 19.52
C ASP A 96 4.25 -19.01 19.94
N GLU A 97 4.57 -18.59 21.16
CA GLU A 97 4.27 -17.24 21.66
C GLU A 97 5.12 -16.18 20.94
N TYR A 98 6.37 -16.48 20.67
CA TYR A 98 7.24 -15.59 19.92
C TYR A 98 6.78 -15.41 18.47
N GLU A 99 6.43 -16.50 17.79
CA GLU A 99 5.89 -16.48 16.42
C GLU A 99 4.60 -15.67 16.35
N GLU A 100 3.68 -15.85 17.30
CA GLU A 100 2.44 -15.09 17.39
C GLU A 100 2.70 -13.60 17.65
N ASN A 101 3.65 -13.26 18.50
CA ASN A 101 4.02 -11.88 18.76
C ASN A 101 4.60 -11.21 17.51
N GLN A 102 5.43 -11.90 16.72
CA GLN A 102 5.94 -11.36 15.45
C GLN A 102 4.81 -11.11 14.43
N PHE A 103 3.85 -12.01 14.36
CA PHE A 103 2.66 -11.82 13.52
C PHE A 103 1.79 -10.65 14.02
N ASN A 104 1.61 -10.52 15.31
CA ASN A 104 0.86 -9.41 15.92
C ASN A 104 1.52 -8.05 15.63
N GLU A 105 2.84 -7.96 15.72
CA GLU A 105 3.58 -6.74 15.33
C GLU A 105 3.41 -6.42 13.85
N PHE A 106 3.40 -7.43 12.99
CA PHE A 106 3.12 -7.24 11.57
C PHE A 106 1.71 -6.68 11.33
N LEU A 107 0.67 -7.21 12.00
CA LEU A 107 -0.70 -6.68 11.90
C LEU A 107 -0.79 -5.23 12.38
N LYS A 108 -0.12 -4.88 13.49
CA LYS A 108 -0.06 -3.50 13.98
C LYS A 108 0.60 -2.57 12.95
N ASP A 109 1.71 -2.99 12.38
CA ASP A 109 2.43 -2.20 11.38
C ASP A 109 1.60 -2.00 10.10
N LEU A 110 0.88 -3.04 9.63
CA LEU A 110 -0.06 -2.94 8.54
C LEU A 110 -1.16 -1.91 8.84
N MET A 111 -1.77 -2.03 10.00
CA MET A 111 -2.86 -1.14 10.43
C MET A 111 -2.43 0.32 10.50
N LEU A 112 -1.27 0.59 11.12
CA LEU A 112 -0.71 1.95 11.18
C LEU A 112 -0.40 2.50 9.79
N ALA A 113 0.15 1.67 8.90
CA ALA A 113 0.46 2.07 7.53
C ALA A 113 -0.82 2.40 6.74
N GLU A 114 -1.84 1.55 6.80
CA GLU A 114 -3.12 1.80 6.12
C GLU A 114 -3.79 3.07 6.67
N GLY A 115 -3.77 3.28 7.99
CA GLY A 115 -4.28 4.50 8.61
C GLY A 115 -3.54 5.76 8.16
N GLN A 116 -2.21 5.70 7.98
CA GLN A 116 -1.44 6.82 7.46
C GLN A 116 -1.73 7.06 5.98
N ILE A 117 -1.77 6.01 5.16
CA ILE A 117 -2.10 6.10 3.74
C ILE A 117 -3.49 6.68 3.54
N GLU A 118 -4.48 6.25 4.32
CA GLU A 118 -5.86 6.78 4.26
C GLU A 118 -5.90 8.29 4.56
N LYS A 119 -5.16 8.75 5.59
CA LYS A 119 -5.04 10.19 5.91
C LYS A 119 -4.44 10.97 4.75
N MET A 120 -3.42 10.44 4.09
CA MET A 120 -2.80 11.09 2.93
C MET A 120 -3.73 11.13 1.72
N LYS A 121 -4.50 10.07 1.46
CA LYS A 121 -5.54 10.05 0.43
C LYS A 121 -6.63 11.10 0.70
N ILE A 122 -7.05 11.26 1.96
CA ILE A 122 -8.02 12.29 2.37
C ILE A 122 -7.47 13.69 2.07
N GLN A 123 -6.22 13.98 2.40
CA GLN A 123 -5.59 15.26 2.07
C GLN A 123 -5.55 15.50 0.56
N LEU A 124 -5.21 14.47 -0.21
CA LEU A 124 -5.15 14.55 -1.67
C LEU A 124 -6.51 14.89 -2.30
N VAL A 125 -7.58 14.19 -1.91
CA VAL A 125 -8.91 14.47 -2.49
C VAL A 125 -9.50 15.81 -2.06
N GLN A 126 -8.96 16.46 -1.01
CA GLN A 126 -9.33 17.82 -0.61
C GLN A 126 -8.69 18.90 -1.49
N CYS A 127 -7.63 18.58 -2.24
CA CYS A 127 -7.04 19.51 -3.21
C CYS A 127 -8.04 19.81 -4.32
N LYS A 128 -8.23 21.09 -4.65
CA LYS A 128 -9.25 21.51 -5.62
C LYS A 128 -9.00 20.99 -7.02
N ASP A 129 -7.74 20.96 -7.41
CA ASP A 129 -7.24 20.53 -8.73
C ASP A 129 -7.03 19.01 -8.85
N PHE A 130 -7.10 18.26 -7.75
CA PHE A 130 -6.96 16.80 -7.82
C PHE A 130 -8.19 16.17 -8.48
N ASN A 131 -7.96 15.42 -9.55
CA ASN A 131 -8.93 14.58 -10.23
C ASN A 131 -8.32 13.21 -10.54
N ILE A 132 -9.09 12.16 -10.39
CA ILE A 132 -8.60 10.79 -10.56
C ILE A 132 -8.33 10.41 -12.03
N GLU A 133 -9.08 10.96 -12.98
CA GLU A 133 -8.86 10.72 -14.40
C GLU A 133 -7.55 11.36 -14.86
N ASP A 134 -7.28 12.60 -14.44
CA ASP A 134 -6.02 13.28 -14.73
C ASP A 134 -4.84 12.54 -14.07
N CYS A 135 -5.05 12.01 -12.85
CA CYS A 135 -4.05 11.18 -12.18
C CYS A 135 -3.80 9.87 -12.95
N PHE A 136 -4.83 9.18 -13.43
CA PHE A 136 -4.68 7.97 -14.24
C PHE A 136 -3.87 8.24 -15.52
N ARG A 137 -4.13 9.36 -16.19
CA ARG A 137 -3.43 9.76 -17.42
C ARG A 137 -1.91 9.93 -17.25
N ILE A 138 -1.43 10.28 -16.06
CA ILE A 138 0.03 10.34 -15.79
C ILE A 138 0.68 8.98 -16.01
N PHE A 139 -0.02 7.90 -15.69
CA PHE A 139 0.48 6.53 -15.82
C PHE A 139 0.19 5.93 -17.20
N GLU A 140 -0.86 6.37 -17.89
CA GLU A 140 -1.24 5.83 -19.19
C GLU A 140 -0.24 6.22 -20.28
N ARG A 141 0.47 5.26 -20.89
CA ARG A 141 1.55 5.50 -21.84
C ARG A 141 1.07 5.73 -23.27
N GLU A 142 0.05 5.03 -23.67
CA GLU A 142 -0.63 5.14 -24.95
C GLU A 142 -2.11 4.91 -24.70
N GLN A 143 -3.02 5.55 -25.43
CA GLN A 143 -4.49 5.41 -25.29
C GLN A 143 -4.94 3.95 -25.58
N LYS A 144 -4.32 2.97 -24.91
CA LYS A 144 -4.53 1.54 -25.11
C LYS A 144 -5.20 0.89 -23.92
N ASN A 145 -6.52 0.78 -24.02
CA ASN A 145 -7.30 -0.25 -23.30
C ASN A 145 -7.34 -0.16 -21.77
N ASP A 146 -7.14 1.00 -21.14
CA ASP A 146 -7.26 1.19 -19.68
C ASP A 146 -6.39 0.21 -18.86
N LYS A 147 -5.30 -0.29 -19.43
CA LYS A 147 -4.38 -1.24 -18.79
C LYS A 147 -3.01 -0.62 -18.59
N LEU A 148 -2.57 -0.58 -17.35
CA LEU A 148 -1.26 -0.08 -16.96
C LEU A 148 -0.35 -1.26 -16.59
N TYR A 149 0.70 -1.42 -17.34
CA TYR A 149 1.72 -2.45 -17.08
C TYR A 149 2.81 -1.92 -16.13
N PRO A 150 3.68 -2.79 -15.58
CA PRO A 150 4.75 -2.38 -14.67
C PRO A 150 5.60 -1.20 -15.18
N GLU A 151 5.90 -1.18 -16.47
CA GLU A 151 6.68 -0.11 -17.11
C GLU A 151 5.94 1.23 -17.14
N ASP A 152 4.60 1.20 -17.28
CA ASP A 152 3.77 2.39 -17.28
C ASP A 152 3.75 3.02 -15.88
N ILE A 153 3.59 2.19 -14.86
CA ILE A 153 3.64 2.62 -13.45
C ILE A 153 5.01 3.20 -13.12
N LYS A 154 6.09 2.51 -13.50
CA LYS A 154 7.46 3.00 -13.28
C LYS A 154 7.69 4.36 -13.93
N THR A 155 7.25 4.52 -15.18
CA THR A 155 7.38 5.78 -15.90
C THR A 155 6.55 6.90 -15.29
N GLY A 156 5.29 6.63 -14.93
CA GLY A 156 4.41 7.59 -14.26
C GLY A 156 4.97 8.05 -12.90
N LEU A 157 5.50 7.13 -12.10
CA LEU A 157 6.20 7.44 -10.86
C LEU A 157 7.42 8.35 -11.10
N GLN A 158 8.21 8.07 -12.13
CA GLN A 158 9.36 8.91 -12.50
C GLN A 158 8.94 10.32 -12.92
N LEU A 159 7.82 10.47 -13.63
CA LEU A 159 7.26 11.77 -14.00
C LEU A 159 6.88 12.59 -12.77
N LEU A 160 6.38 11.93 -11.72
CA LEU A 160 6.08 12.53 -10.42
C LEU A 160 7.33 12.73 -9.55
N GLY A 161 8.52 12.34 -10.02
CA GLY A 161 9.78 12.44 -9.27
C GLY A 161 9.94 11.38 -8.18
N VAL A 162 9.25 10.24 -8.30
CA VAL A 162 9.41 9.05 -7.46
C VAL A 162 10.23 8.01 -8.22
N PHE A 163 11.45 7.75 -7.77
CA PHE A 163 12.37 6.82 -8.43
C PHE A 163 12.42 5.50 -7.68
N ILE A 164 12.04 4.43 -8.36
CA ILE A 164 11.95 3.09 -7.79
C ILE A 164 12.68 2.06 -8.64
N SER A 165 13.15 1.01 -8.00
CA SER A 165 13.73 -0.17 -8.64
C SER A 165 12.65 -1.06 -9.24
N ASP A 166 13.04 -1.98 -10.14
CA ASP A 166 12.11 -2.98 -10.71
C ASP A 166 11.50 -3.89 -9.62
N PHE A 167 12.26 -4.12 -8.55
CA PHE A 167 11.75 -4.87 -7.41
C PHE A 167 10.66 -4.11 -6.66
N GLU A 168 10.81 -2.82 -6.46
CA GLU A 168 9.77 -1.98 -5.82
C GLU A 168 8.53 -1.86 -6.69
N VAL A 169 8.68 -1.81 -8.03
CA VAL A 169 7.54 -1.94 -8.95
C VAL A 169 6.81 -3.25 -8.72
N LYS A 170 7.54 -4.35 -8.58
CA LYS A 170 6.95 -5.68 -8.31
C LYS A 170 6.21 -5.72 -6.96
N LEU A 171 6.75 -5.09 -5.91
CA LEU A 171 6.06 -4.96 -4.62
C LEU A 171 4.77 -4.14 -4.75
N PHE A 172 4.82 -3.01 -5.46
CA PHE A 172 3.68 -2.17 -5.74
C PHE A 172 2.59 -2.93 -6.50
N PHE A 173 2.95 -3.65 -7.55
CA PHE A 173 2.02 -4.50 -8.29
C PHE A 173 1.39 -5.58 -7.41
N ASN A 174 2.19 -6.29 -6.60
CA ASN A 174 1.65 -7.32 -5.71
C ASN A 174 0.59 -6.78 -4.73
N ARG A 175 0.71 -5.51 -4.35
CA ARG A 175 -0.27 -4.86 -3.48
C ARG A 175 -1.59 -4.58 -4.20
N PHE A 176 -1.57 -4.11 -5.45
CA PHE A 176 -2.74 -3.56 -6.13
C PHE A 176 -3.30 -4.46 -7.23
N ASP A 177 -2.51 -5.34 -7.84
CA ASP A 177 -2.98 -6.37 -8.76
C ASP A 177 -3.48 -7.60 -7.99
N LEU A 178 -4.59 -7.43 -7.26
CA LEU A 178 -5.16 -8.46 -6.39
C LEU A 178 -5.52 -9.74 -7.15
N LEU A 179 -5.90 -9.62 -8.42
CA LEU A 179 -6.30 -10.73 -9.29
C LEU A 179 -5.12 -11.33 -10.08
N LYS A 180 -3.89 -10.83 -9.88
CA LYS A 180 -2.66 -11.28 -10.54
C LYS A 180 -2.78 -11.29 -12.07
N LYS A 181 -3.41 -10.26 -12.64
CA LYS A 181 -3.62 -10.09 -14.09
C LYS A 181 -2.36 -9.61 -14.81
N GLY A 182 -1.36 -9.10 -14.09
CA GLY A 182 -0.13 -8.51 -14.63
C GLY A 182 -0.32 -7.08 -15.15
N TYR A 183 -1.47 -6.46 -14.92
CA TYR A 183 -1.76 -5.06 -15.22
C TYR A 183 -2.70 -4.45 -14.18
N LEU A 184 -2.63 -3.13 -14.01
CA LEU A 184 -3.59 -2.36 -13.22
C LEU A 184 -4.56 -1.66 -14.18
N ASN A 185 -5.82 -1.58 -13.80
CA ASN A 185 -6.85 -0.83 -14.51
C ASN A 185 -7.24 0.44 -13.72
N PHE A 186 -8.19 1.20 -14.26
CA PHE A 186 -8.70 2.41 -13.60
C PHE A 186 -9.19 2.15 -12.17
N SER A 187 -9.89 1.02 -11.93
CA SER A 187 -10.35 0.67 -10.59
C SER A 187 -9.20 0.45 -9.59
N ASN A 188 -8.09 -0.15 -10.04
CA ASN A 188 -6.92 -0.31 -9.19
C ASN A 188 -6.26 1.05 -8.86
N ILE A 189 -6.18 1.96 -9.86
CA ILE A 189 -5.67 3.32 -9.65
C ILE A 189 -6.59 4.10 -8.73
N PHE A 190 -7.89 3.92 -8.86
CA PHE A 190 -8.88 4.51 -7.95
C PHE A 190 -8.59 4.08 -6.50
N ASP A 191 -8.36 2.79 -6.25
CA ASP A 191 -8.04 2.28 -4.92
C ASP A 191 -6.69 2.79 -4.36
N ILE A 192 -5.74 3.15 -5.24
CA ILE A 192 -4.45 3.72 -4.82
C ILE A 192 -4.64 5.14 -4.26
N PHE A 193 -5.46 5.97 -4.90
CA PHE A 193 -5.50 7.40 -4.63
C PHE A 193 -6.75 7.87 -3.87
N ILE A 194 -7.86 7.14 -3.99
CA ILE A 194 -9.13 7.56 -3.39
C ILE A 194 -9.29 6.91 -2.01
N PRO A 195 -9.68 7.71 -0.99
CA PRO A 195 -9.90 7.18 0.36
C PRO A 195 -11.05 6.18 0.39
N PHE A 196 -10.96 5.28 1.34
CA PHE A 196 -12.03 4.33 1.61
C PHE A 196 -13.24 5.00 2.28
N THR A 197 -12.99 6.04 3.07
CA THR A 197 -14.04 6.78 3.79
C THR A 197 -15.06 7.37 2.81
N SER A 198 -16.31 6.92 2.89
CA SER A 198 -17.39 7.19 1.92
C SER A 198 -17.61 8.69 1.62
N GLN A 199 -17.54 9.55 2.63
CA GLN A 199 -17.67 11.01 2.47
C GLN A 199 -16.65 11.58 1.47
N TYR A 200 -15.38 11.21 1.60
CA TYR A 200 -14.31 11.71 0.74
C TYR A 200 -14.30 11.02 -0.62
N ARG A 201 -14.74 9.76 -0.67
CA ARG A 201 -14.95 9.03 -1.93
C ARG A 201 -15.98 9.73 -2.81
N SER A 202 -17.15 10.05 -2.27
CA SER A 202 -18.19 10.80 -2.97
C SER A 202 -17.77 12.21 -3.37
N MET A 203 -16.85 12.82 -2.64
CA MET A 203 -16.27 14.12 -2.98
C MET A 203 -15.38 14.05 -4.22
N SER A 204 -14.60 12.98 -4.33
CA SER A 204 -13.73 12.73 -5.48
C SER A 204 -14.52 12.44 -6.76
N GLU A 205 -15.60 11.67 -6.67
CA GLU A 205 -16.45 11.29 -7.82
C GLU A 205 -17.18 12.47 -8.49
N LYS A 206 -17.31 13.60 -7.78
CA LYS A 206 -17.97 14.83 -8.26
C LYS A 206 -17.02 15.81 -8.96
N LYS A 207 -15.74 15.51 -8.99
CA LYS A 207 -14.74 16.42 -9.58
C LYS A 207 -14.62 16.18 -11.07
N GLU A 208 -14.63 17.27 -11.83
CA GLU A 208 -14.39 17.25 -13.27
C GLU A 208 -12.88 17.24 -13.56
N PRO A 209 -12.43 16.57 -14.64
CA PRO A 209 -11.04 16.63 -15.09
C PRO A 209 -10.59 18.04 -15.43
N ASN A 210 -9.36 18.38 -15.05
CA ASN A 210 -8.78 19.69 -15.37
C ASN A 210 -8.21 19.76 -16.78
N SER A 211 -7.81 18.62 -17.35
CA SER A 211 -7.14 18.56 -18.64
C SER A 211 -8.13 18.52 -19.79
N CYS A 212 -7.98 19.44 -20.73
CA CYS A 212 -8.68 19.42 -22.01
C CYS A 212 -7.98 18.57 -23.08
N CYS A 213 -6.80 18.02 -22.82
CA CYS A 213 -6.02 17.22 -23.76
C CYS A 213 -5.58 15.89 -23.14
N ASN A 214 -5.38 14.88 -23.98
CA ASN A 214 -4.90 13.56 -23.58
C ASN A 214 -3.35 13.55 -23.38
N CYS A 215 -2.80 14.56 -22.74
CA CYS A 215 -1.36 14.63 -22.46
C CYS A 215 -1.03 14.00 -21.10
N ARG A 216 0.11 13.31 -21.03
CA ARG A 216 0.71 12.80 -19.80
C ARG A 216 1.43 13.92 -19.07
N CYS A 217 0.71 14.87 -18.55
CA CYS A 217 1.31 16.06 -17.99
C CYS A 217 0.97 16.19 -16.51
N PRO A 218 1.96 16.06 -15.59
CA PRO A 218 1.75 16.37 -14.18
C PRO A 218 1.38 17.85 -13.97
N ASP A 219 1.68 18.72 -14.94
CA ASP A 219 1.45 20.17 -14.84
C ASP A 219 -0.04 20.57 -14.77
N VAL A 220 -0.97 19.61 -14.91
CA VAL A 220 -2.40 19.83 -14.63
C VAL A 220 -2.65 20.06 -13.14
N PHE A 221 -1.73 19.62 -12.27
CA PHE A 221 -1.81 19.77 -10.84
C PHE A 221 -0.89 20.88 -10.35
N CYS A 222 -1.31 21.57 -9.30
CA CYS A 222 -0.44 22.52 -8.61
C CYS A 222 0.69 21.78 -7.86
N ASN A 223 1.75 22.52 -7.50
CA ASN A 223 2.92 21.94 -6.83
C ASN A 223 2.55 21.25 -5.50
N ASP A 224 1.56 21.75 -4.78
CA ASP A 224 1.11 21.14 -3.52
C ASP A 224 0.45 19.78 -3.77
N THR A 225 -0.42 19.68 -4.78
CA THR A 225 -1.05 18.41 -5.18
C THR A 225 -0.03 17.40 -5.69
N ILE A 226 0.94 17.83 -6.51
CA ILE A 226 2.06 16.98 -6.96
C ILE A 226 2.87 16.48 -5.76
N SER A 227 3.14 17.34 -4.78
CA SER A 227 3.88 16.95 -3.58
C SER A 227 3.11 15.92 -2.75
N LEU A 228 1.80 16.05 -2.61
CA LEU A 228 0.96 15.07 -1.93
C LEU A 228 0.90 13.74 -2.68
N LEU A 229 0.75 13.75 -4.01
CA LEU A 229 0.81 12.56 -4.87
C LEU A 229 2.13 11.81 -4.68
N LYS A 230 3.24 12.55 -4.79
CA LYS A 230 4.58 12.01 -4.59
C LYS A 230 4.74 11.39 -3.21
N ASN A 231 4.37 12.13 -2.16
CA ASN A 231 4.52 11.67 -0.78
C ASN A 231 3.67 10.41 -0.51
N LEU A 232 2.45 10.35 -1.03
CA LEU A 232 1.59 9.17 -0.91
C LEU A 232 2.24 7.94 -1.55
N LEU A 233 2.69 8.06 -2.80
CA LEU A 233 3.29 6.95 -3.54
C LEU A 233 4.60 6.48 -2.90
N ASP A 234 5.46 7.41 -2.49
CA ASP A 234 6.71 7.13 -1.80
C ASP A 234 6.47 6.43 -0.46
N THR A 235 5.45 6.85 0.28
CA THR A 235 5.03 6.22 1.54
C THR A 235 4.53 4.81 1.32
N ILE A 236 3.70 4.56 0.32
CA ILE A 236 3.23 3.21 -0.04
C ILE A 236 4.42 2.29 -0.33
N ILE A 237 5.37 2.74 -1.15
CA ILE A 237 6.54 1.96 -1.55
C ILE A 237 7.42 1.64 -0.33
N LYS A 238 7.66 2.63 0.54
CA LYS A 238 8.42 2.43 1.78
C LYS A 238 7.79 1.39 2.70
N TYR A 239 6.47 1.43 2.86
CA TYR A 239 5.76 0.44 3.65
C TYR A 239 5.83 -0.95 3.02
N GLU A 240 5.65 -1.08 1.71
CA GLU A 240 5.75 -2.40 1.06
C GLU A 240 7.16 -2.99 1.17
N ASN A 241 8.20 -2.17 1.10
CA ASN A 241 9.59 -2.60 1.38
C ASN A 241 9.73 -3.11 2.82
N LYS A 242 9.22 -2.35 3.81
CA LYS A 242 9.22 -2.76 5.23
C LYS A 242 8.49 -4.08 5.42
N PHE A 243 7.29 -4.21 4.87
CA PHE A 243 6.49 -5.42 4.99
C PHE A 243 7.15 -6.62 4.32
N ASN A 244 7.77 -6.43 3.15
CA ASN A 244 8.49 -7.52 2.50
C ASN A 244 9.71 -7.97 3.31
N PHE A 245 10.39 -7.06 4.02
CA PHE A 245 11.43 -7.42 4.97
C PHE A 245 10.87 -8.28 6.13
N MET A 246 9.74 -7.89 6.72
CA MET A 246 9.08 -8.66 7.78
C MET A 246 8.62 -10.03 7.30
N ARG A 247 8.05 -10.12 6.09
CA ARG A 247 7.64 -11.39 5.45
C ARG A 247 8.83 -12.36 5.28
N ARG A 248 10.01 -11.85 4.93
CA ARG A 248 11.25 -12.67 4.89
C ARG A 248 11.62 -13.21 6.26
N GLY A 249 11.43 -12.41 7.31
CA GLY A 249 11.59 -12.86 8.70
C GLY A 249 10.68 -14.04 9.05
N PHE A 250 9.43 -14.04 8.62
CA PHE A 250 8.48 -15.14 8.85
C PHE A 250 8.94 -16.44 8.21
N THR A 251 9.51 -16.39 7.01
CA THR A 251 10.07 -17.57 6.33
C THR A 251 11.26 -18.14 7.11
N THR A 252 12.15 -17.26 7.60
CA THR A 252 13.31 -17.68 8.41
C THR A 252 12.88 -18.30 9.75
N LEU A 253 11.82 -17.77 10.36
CA LEU A 253 11.27 -18.27 11.63
C LEU A 253 10.42 -19.54 11.45
N ASN A 254 10.14 -19.95 10.21
CA ASN A 254 9.21 -21.04 9.90
C ASN A 254 7.85 -20.87 10.58
N LEU A 255 7.28 -19.66 10.44
CA LEU A 255 6.04 -19.23 11.11
C LEU A 255 4.90 -20.25 10.90
N LYS A 256 4.34 -20.74 12.00
CA LYS A 256 3.21 -21.69 11.98
C LYS A 256 1.88 -20.98 11.71
N LEU A 257 1.78 -20.38 10.52
CA LEU A 257 0.66 -19.51 10.15
C LEU A 257 -0.71 -20.19 10.31
N LYS A 258 -0.83 -21.48 9.99
CA LYS A 258 -2.10 -22.23 10.20
C LYS A 258 -2.55 -22.25 11.67
N LYS A 259 -1.61 -22.32 12.61
CA LYS A 259 -1.91 -22.31 14.03
C LYS A 259 -2.41 -20.93 14.47
N ILE A 260 -1.77 -19.88 13.97
CA ILE A 260 -2.18 -18.50 14.26
C ILE A 260 -3.55 -18.21 13.63
N PHE A 261 -3.75 -18.59 12.37
CA PHE A 261 -5.04 -18.48 11.69
C PHE A 261 -6.17 -19.15 12.47
N GLY A 262 -5.95 -20.39 12.96
CA GLY A 262 -6.94 -21.11 13.78
C GLY A 262 -7.22 -20.49 15.16
N LYS A 263 -6.41 -19.52 15.62
CA LYS A 263 -6.70 -18.71 16.82
C LYS A 263 -7.58 -17.50 16.50
N ILE A 264 -7.56 -17.03 15.25
CA ILE A 264 -8.39 -15.92 14.75
C ILE A 264 -9.73 -16.46 14.29
N ASP A 265 -9.76 -17.56 13.53
CA ASP A 265 -10.97 -18.26 13.08
C ASP A 265 -11.67 -18.95 14.28
N LEU A 266 -12.46 -18.14 15.01
CA LEU A 266 -13.18 -18.61 16.20
C LEU A 266 -14.26 -19.62 15.84
N GLY A 267 -14.89 -19.46 14.68
CA GLY A 267 -15.93 -20.33 14.16
C GLY A 267 -15.42 -21.66 13.61
N LYS A 268 -14.11 -21.82 13.41
CA LYS A 268 -13.46 -22.96 12.77
C LYS A 268 -14.08 -23.35 11.42
N ASN A 269 -14.50 -22.35 10.67
CA ASN A 269 -15.19 -22.51 9.39
C ASN A 269 -14.28 -22.23 8.17
N GLY A 270 -12.99 -21.99 8.41
CA GLY A 270 -11.97 -21.78 7.37
C GLY A 270 -11.81 -20.32 6.93
N PHE A 271 -12.52 -19.40 7.59
CA PHE A 271 -12.38 -17.96 7.40
C PHE A 271 -12.65 -17.22 8.70
N PHE A 272 -12.26 -15.97 8.80
CA PHE A 272 -12.62 -15.09 9.90
C PHE A 272 -13.22 -13.77 9.40
N SER A 273 -14.10 -13.22 10.21
CA SER A 273 -14.78 -11.95 10.01
C SER A 273 -14.01 -10.80 10.66
N ASN A 274 -14.49 -9.57 10.44
CA ASN A 274 -13.99 -8.39 11.15
C ASN A 274 -14.20 -8.49 12.67
N ASP A 275 -15.30 -9.10 13.12
CA ASP A 275 -15.57 -9.33 14.54
C ASP A 275 -14.60 -10.34 15.16
N ASP A 276 -14.28 -11.44 14.46
CA ASP A 276 -13.28 -12.40 14.91
C ASP A 276 -11.88 -11.74 15.03
N LEU A 277 -11.51 -10.92 14.03
CA LEU A 277 -10.27 -10.16 14.08
C LEU A 277 -10.25 -9.17 15.26
N THR A 278 -11.37 -8.48 15.52
CA THR A 278 -11.52 -7.56 16.66
C THR A 278 -11.29 -8.29 17.98
N ILE A 279 -11.92 -9.46 18.16
CA ILE A 279 -11.76 -10.27 19.37
C ILE A 279 -10.30 -10.72 19.53
N TYR A 280 -9.67 -11.19 18.45
CA TYR A 280 -8.28 -11.60 18.46
C TYR A 280 -7.32 -10.45 18.83
N MET A 281 -7.49 -9.27 18.23
CA MET A 281 -6.69 -8.08 18.50
C MET A 281 -6.81 -7.66 19.97
N ASN A 282 -8.04 -7.59 20.50
CA ASN A 282 -8.30 -7.23 21.90
C ASN A 282 -7.67 -8.25 22.87
N LYS A 283 -7.77 -9.55 22.58
CA LYS A 283 -7.15 -10.61 23.37
C LYS A 283 -5.62 -10.46 23.43
N ASN A 284 -5.02 -10.01 22.35
CA ASN A 284 -3.58 -9.76 22.27
C ASN A 284 -3.18 -8.34 22.73
N ARG A 285 -4.11 -7.60 23.36
CA ARG A 285 -3.91 -6.23 23.88
C ARG A 285 -3.49 -5.23 22.78
N ILE A 286 -3.95 -5.48 21.56
CA ILE A 286 -3.79 -4.57 20.44
C ILE A 286 -5.06 -3.74 20.37
N PHE A 287 -5.03 -2.59 21.05
CA PHE A 287 -6.18 -1.69 21.08
C PHE A 287 -6.10 -0.73 19.89
N THR A 288 -7.18 -0.64 19.15
CA THR A 288 -7.29 0.17 17.95
C THR A 288 -8.69 0.74 17.83
N ASP A 289 -8.85 1.80 17.07
CA ASP A 289 -10.20 2.26 16.75
C ASP A 289 -10.81 1.41 15.62
N LYS A 290 -12.14 1.50 15.52
CA LYS A 290 -12.89 0.73 14.51
C LYS A 290 -12.43 1.04 13.09
N LYS A 291 -12.07 2.30 12.78
CA LYS A 291 -11.65 2.70 11.44
C LYS A 291 -10.32 2.09 11.04
N GLU A 292 -9.36 2.07 11.97
CA GLU A 292 -8.05 1.45 11.73
C GLU A 292 -8.20 -0.05 11.51
N LEU A 293 -9.08 -0.70 12.27
CA LEU A 293 -9.37 -2.12 12.10
C LEU A 293 -10.06 -2.41 10.77
N ASP A 294 -11.03 -1.59 10.38
CA ASP A 294 -11.70 -1.72 9.08
C ASP A 294 -10.71 -1.58 7.92
N LEU A 295 -9.75 -0.65 8.00
CA LEU A 295 -8.69 -0.49 6.99
C LEU A 295 -7.78 -1.71 6.93
N LEU A 296 -7.39 -2.27 8.08
CA LEU A 296 -6.63 -3.51 8.14
C LEU A 296 -7.41 -4.66 7.51
N PHE A 297 -8.70 -4.79 7.85
CA PHE A 297 -9.56 -5.83 7.30
C PHE A 297 -9.65 -5.74 5.77
N ILE A 298 -9.87 -4.54 5.23
CA ILE A 298 -9.91 -4.29 3.78
C ILE A 298 -8.57 -4.64 3.10
N ARG A 299 -7.46 -4.38 3.78
CA ARG A 299 -6.13 -4.77 3.30
C ARG A 299 -5.98 -6.28 3.16
N LEU A 300 -6.53 -7.02 4.09
CA LEU A 300 -6.43 -8.48 4.15
C LEU A 300 -7.46 -9.18 3.26
N ASP A 301 -8.69 -8.66 3.18
CA ASP A 301 -9.80 -9.16 2.33
C ASP A 301 -9.58 -8.76 0.87
N LYS A 302 -8.74 -9.52 0.16
CA LYS A 302 -8.31 -9.19 -1.21
C LYS A 302 -9.41 -9.37 -2.25
N ASN A 303 -10.32 -10.30 -2.01
CA ASN A 303 -11.43 -10.58 -2.91
C ASN A 303 -12.71 -9.80 -2.55
N ARG A 304 -12.67 -9.01 -1.46
CA ARG A 304 -13.76 -8.14 -0.98
C ARG A 304 -15.08 -8.86 -0.71
N ASN A 305 -15.00 -10.08 -0.20
CA ASN A 305 -16.18 -10.89 0.14
C ASN A 305 -16.65 -10.73 1.59
N GLY A 306 -16.00 -9.87 2.39
CA GLY A 306 -16.29 -9.65 3.81
C GLY A 306 -15.78 -10.75 4.72
N LYS A 307 -14.89 -11.61 4.24
CA LYS A 307 -14.29 -12.73 4.96
C LYS A 307 -12.84 -12.85 4.57
N ILE A 308 -11.98 -13.23 5.51
CA ILE A 308 -10.57 -13.46 5.23
C ILE A 308 -10.29 -14.95 5.37
N ASP A 309 -9.91 -15.59 4.29
CA ASP A 309 -9.52 -16.99 4.25
C ASP A 309 -8.01 -17.19 4.53
N PHE A 310 -7.62 -18.45 4.70
CA PHE A 310 -6.22 -18.78 4.94
C PHE A 310 -5.30 -18.38 3.78
N LYS A 311 -5.79 -18.43 2.55
CA LYS A 311 -4.98 -18.08 1.37
C LYS A 311 -4.66 -16.59 1.36
N GLU A 312 -5.60 -15.72 1.73
CA GLU A 312 -5.41 -14.27 1.79
C GLU A 312 -4.36 -13.90 2.83
N ILE A 313 -4.40 -14.49 4.02
CA ILE A 313 -3.37 -14.32 5.05
C ILE A 313 -2.02 -14.89 4.57
N TYR A 314 -2.04 -16.05 3.94
CA TYR A 314 -0.83 -16.66 3.37
C TYR A 314 -0.20 -15.74 2.32
N ASP A 315 -0.98 -15.24 1.37
CA ASP A 315 -0.50 -14.32 0.33
C ASP A 315 0.01 -12.99 0.91
N GLU A 316 -0.58 -12.51 2.02
CA GLU A 316 -0.12 -11.29 2.68
C GLU A 316 1.18 -11.49 3.48
N THR A 317 1.40 -12.67 4.02
CA THR A 317 2.58 -12.97 4.86
C THR A 317 3.75 -13.57 4.07
N HIS A 318 3.56 -13.93 2.80
CA HIS A 318 4.62 -14.50 1.97
C HIS A 318 5.51 -13.40 1.37
N PRO A 319 6.85 -13.57 1.43
CA PRO A 319 7.77 -12.63 0.82
C PRO A 319 7.75 -12.71 -0.70
N ILE A 320 7.97 -11.56 -1.32
CA ILE A 320 8.22 -11.47 -2.75
C ILE A 320 9.71 -11.52 -2.97
N TYR A 321 10.14 -12.36 -3.88
CA TYR A 321 11.54 -12.51 -4.29
C TYR A 321 11.77 -11.88 -5.66
N PHE A 322 13.04 -11.61 -5.97
CA PHE A 322 13.49 -11.12 -7.27
C PHE A 322 13.15 -12.10 -8.40
#